data_67d013c9b0abbc90ac809c9cd45f8ef5
#
_entry.id   67d013c9b0abbc90ac809c9cd45f8ef5
#
_cell.length_a   1.000
_cell.length_b   1.000
_cell.length_c   1.000
_cell.angle_alpha   90.00
_cell.angle_beta   90.00
_cell.angle_gamma   90.00
#
_symmetry.space_group_name_H-M   'P 1'
#
loop_
_entity.id
_entity.type
_entity.pdbx_description
1 polymer ?
#
loop_
_entity_poly.entity_id
_entity_poly.type
_entity_poly.pdbx_seq_one_letter_code
_entity_poly.pdbx_strand_id
1 'polypeptide(L)' 'SSDLRQVSMYIIREITGMKLVDIGNVFNGKTHSTVNHSIEVIEDRMNENPVFKKTVEDIIKNMQEF' A
#
# COMPACT_ATOMS: atom_id res chain seq x y z
N SER A 1 3.60 5.88 -11.78
CA SER A 1 2.59 6.88 -11.43
C SER A 1 2.31 6.87 -9.92
N SER A 2 1.61 7.88 -9.43
CA SER A 2 1.26 7.96 -8.02
C SER A 2 0.33 6.82 -7.58
N ASP A 3 -0.52 6.32 -8.46
CA ASP A 3 -1.43 5.22 -8.14
C ASP A 3 -0.68 3.93 -7.85
N LEU A 4 0.29 3.58 -8.69
CA LEU A 4 1.11 2.39 -8.46
C LEU A 4 1.93 2.52 -7.19
N ARG A 5 2.48 3.70 -6.93
CA ARG A 5 3.25 3.95 -5.72
C ARG A 5 2.40 3.81 -4.46
N GLN A 6 1.18 4.35 -4.47
CA GLN A 6 0.27 4.26 -3.33
C GLN A 6 -0.14 2.82 -3.04
N VAL A 7 -0.48 2.05 -4.06
CA VAL A 7 -0.80 0.63 -3.91
C VAL A 7 0.41 -0.13 -3.37
N SER A 8 1.60 0.15 -3.88
CA SER A 8 2.84 -0.48 -3.41
C SER A 8 3.10 -0.20 -1.93
N MET A 9 2.91 1.03 -1.49
CA MET A 9 3.06 1.39 -0.07
C MET A 9 2.09 0.62 0.82
N TYR A 10 0.83 0.51 0.39
CA TYR A 10 -0.18 -0.26 1.10
C TYR A 10 0.22 -1.73 1.22
N ILE A 11 0.63 -2.34 0.11
CA ILE A 11 1.01 -3.76 0.07
C ILE A 11 2.23 -4.04 0.96
N ILE A 12 3.26 -3.19 0.87
CA ILE A 12 4.46 -3.34 1.71
C ILE A 12 4.08 -3.27 3.19
N ARG A 13 3.24 -2.33 3.56
CA ARG A 13 2.81 -2.18 4.95
C ARG A 13 2.04 -3.41 5.43
N GLU A 14 1.12 -3.94 4.62
CA GLU A 14 0.34 -5.11 4.97
C GLU A 14 1.18 -6.38 5.12
N ILE A 15 2.12 -6.60 4.21
CA ILE A 15 2.93 -7.82 4.21
C ILE A 15 4.02 -7.79 5.27
N THR A 16 4.70 -6.64 5.44
CA THR A 16 5.91 -6.55 6.27
C THR A 16 5.68 -5.93 7.63
N GLY A 17 4.63 -5.13 7.80
CA GLY A 17 4.46 -4.31 9.00
C GLY A 17 5.50 -3.21 9.14
N MET A 18 6.25 -2.90 8.08
CA MET A 18 7.32 -1.92 8.08
C MET A 18 6.81 -0.56 8.56
N LYS A 19 7.64 0.16 9.31
CA LYS A 19 7.31 1.51 9.80
C LYS A 19 7.13 2.47 8.64
N LEU A 20 6.21 3.42 8.79
CA LEU A 20 5.91 4.40 7.73
C LEU A 20 7.15 5.19 7.29
N VAL A 21 8.02 5.55 8.22
CA VAL A 21 9.28 6.24 7.91
C VAL A 21 10.16 5.39 6.99
N ASP A 22 10.26 4.11 7.28
CA ASP A 22 11.10 3.19 6.49
C ASP A 22 10.52 2.97 5.09
N ILE A 23 9.18 2.87 4.99
CA ILE A 23 8.52 2.80 3.67
C ILE A 23 8.82 4.08 2.88
N GLY A 24 8.72 5.24 3.52
CA GLY A 24 9.04 6.52 2.87
C GLY A 24 10.45 6.55 2.30
N ASN A 25 11.42 6.00 3.04
CA ASN A 25 12.81 5.95 2.58
C ASN A 25 12.97 5.06 1.33
N VAL A 26 12.21 3.98 1.21
CA VAL A 26 12.21 3.13 0.01
C VAL A 26 11.71 3.92 -1.21
N PHE A 27 10.83 4.88 -1.00
CA PHE A 27 10.22 5.68 -2.08
C PHE A 27 10.83 7.10 -2.16
N ASN A 28 12.15 7.19 -2.21
CA ASN A 28 12.90 8.44 -2.42
C ASN A 28 12.69 9.48 -1.31
N GLY A 29 12.66 9.04 -0.06
CA GLY A 29 12.59 9.94 1.07
C GLY A 29 11.24 10.62 1.27
N LYS A 30 10.15 9.95 0.89
CA LYS A 30 8.81 10.44 1.21
C LYS A 30 8.60 10.45 2.72
N THR A 31 7.93 11.49 3.23
CA THR A 31 7.67 11.61 4.67
C THR A 31 6.68 10.56 5.15
N HIS A 32 6.70 10.26 6.44
CA HIS A 32 5.72 9.34 7.03
C HIS A 32 4.28 9.82 6.84
N SER A 33 4.04 11.14 6.85
CA SER A 33 2.71 11.70 6.59
C SER A 33 2.23 11.41 5.18
N THR A 34 3.11 11.53 4.19
CA THR A 34 2.80 11.20 2.79
C THR A 34 2.48 9.72 2.64
N VAL A 35 3.27 8.85 3.27
CA VAL A 35 3.04 7.40 3.24
C VAL A 35 1.69 7.07 3.89
N ASN A 36 1.43 7.62 5.06
CA ASN A 36 0.17 7.39 5.77
C ASN A 36 -1.04 7.83 4.93
N HIS A 37 -0.95 9.02 4.32
CA HIS A 37 -2.01 9.51 3.44
C HIS A 37 -2.23 8.57 2.25
N SER A 38 -1.15 8.11 1.63
CA SER A 38 -1.23 7.18 0.50
C SER A 38 -1.92 5.87 0.88
N ILE A 39 -1.60 5.33 2.05
CA ILE A 39 -2.24 4.11 2.55
C ILE A 39 -3.72 4.33 2.82
N GLU A 40 -4.08 5.47 3.43
CA GLU A 40 -5.48 5.80 3.69
C GLU A 40 -6.29 5.94 2.40
N VAL A 41 -5.71 6.55 1.37
CA VAL A 41 -6.34 6.68 0.05
C VAL A 41 -6.67 5.28 -0.51
N ILE A 42 -5.74 4.34 -0.41
CA ILE A 42 -5.96 2.98 -0.89
C ILE A 42 -7.01 2.24 -0.05
N GLU A 43 -6.97 2.39 1.27
CA GLU A 43 -7.98 1.79 2.15
C GLU A 43 -9.38 2.30 1.83
N ASP A 44 -9.54 3.61 1.62
CA ASP A 44 -10.82 4.21 1.27
C ASP A 44 -11.32 3.68 -0.08
N ARG A 45 -10.42 3.59 -1.06
CA ARG A 45 -10.75 3.05 -2.38
C ARG A 45 -11.19 1.60 -2.31
N MET A 46 -10.52 0.79 -1.49
CA MET A 46 -10.90 -0.61 -1.28
C MET A 46 -12.28 -0.73 -0.64
N ASN A 47 -12.59 0.15 0.31
CA ASN A 47 -13.90 0.16 0.97
C ASN A 47 -15.03 0.55 0.01
N GLU A 48 -14.74 1.42 -0.95
CA GLU A 48 -15.73 1.91 -1.92
C GLU A 48 -15.88 1.01 -3.15
N ASN A 49 -14.86 0.21 -3.46
CA ASN A 49 -14.81 -0.57 -4.69
C ASN A 49 -14.44 -2.03 -4.40
N PRO A 50 -15.45 -2.93 -4.34
CA PRO A 50 -15.20 -4.35 -4.03
C PRO A 50 -14.30 -5.05 -5.05
N VAL A 51 -14.34 -4.67 -6.31
CA VAL A 51 -13.48 -5.26 -7.35
C VAL A 51 -12.03 -4.87 -7.11
N PHE A 52 -11.77 -3.60 -6.82
CA PHE A 52 -10.43 -3.13 -6.50
C PHE A 52 -9.89 -3.81 -5.22
N LYS A 53 -10.73 -3.91 -4.19
CA LYS A 53 -10.38 -4.60 -2.95
C LYS A 53 -9.95 -6.05 -3.22
N LYS A 54 -10.74 -6.77 -4.00
CA LYS A 54 -10.43 -8.16 -4.35
C LYS A 54 -9.12 -8.27 -5.10
N THR A 55 -8.87 -7.37 -6.05
CA THR A 55 -7.62 -7.34 -6.80
C THR A 55 -6.42 -7.16 -5.88
N VAL A 56 -6.47 -6.19 -4.96
CA VAL A 56 -5.37 -5.94 -4.02
C VAL A 56 -5.16 -7.13 -3.09
N GLU A 57 -6.23 -7.70 -2.56
CA GLU A 57 -6.15 -8.87 -1.68
C GLU A 57 -5.55 -10.07 -2.40
N ASP A 58 -5.91 -10.30 -3.66
CA ASP A 58 -5.35 -11.39 -4.47
C ASP A 58 -3.85 -11.20 -4.71
N ILE A 59 -3.41 -9.96 -4.98
CA ILE A 59 -1.98 -9.66 -5.14
C ILE A 59 -1.23 -10.00 -3.85
N ILE A 60 -1.73 -9.56 -2.71
CA ILE A 60 -1.10 -9.82 -1.41
C ILE A 60 -1.02 -11.33 -1.16
N LYS A 61 -2.12 -12.04 -1.38
CA LYS A 61 -2.17 -13.49 -1.21
C LYS A 61 -1.13 -14.19 -2.09
N ASN A 62 -1.07 -13.82 -3.36
CA ASN A 62 -0.13 -14.43 -4.30
C ASN A 62 1.32 -14.17 -3.89
N MET A 63 1.62 -12.99 -3.38
CA MET A 63 2.97 -12.68 -2.91
C MET A 63 3.36 -13.48 -1.67
N GLN A 64 2.40 -13.84 -0.83
CA GLN A 64 2.65 -14.60 0.41
C GLN A 64 2.71 -16.11 0.20
N GLU A 65 2.35 -16.61 -0.96
CA GLU A 65 2.33 -18.06 -1.27
C GLU A 65 3.65 -18.59 -1.82
N PHE A 66 4.68 -17.78 -1.88
CA PHE A 66 6.01 -18.22 -2.29
C PHE A 66 6.72 -19.06 -1.23
#